data_3d3285b01cfb2e532210e8bb73abfb11
#
_entry.id   3d3285b01cfb2e532210e8bb73abfb11
#
_cell.length_a   1.000
_cell.length_b   1.000
_cell.length_c   1.000
_cell.angle_alpha   90.00
_cell.angle_beta   90.00
_cell.angle_gamma   90.00
#
_symmetry.space_group_name_H-M   'P 1'
#
loop_
_entity.id
_entity.type
_entity.pdbx_description
1 polymer ?
#
loop_
_entity_poly.entity_id
_entity_poly.type
_entity_poly.pdbx_seq_one_letter_code
_entity_poly.pdbx_strand_id
1 'polypeptide(L)'
;MAELVNHVETEFILKEALNLGIPLHLQGAGKSVASKVKELRKDSLSMDLPAQNGRKFLPWELLSAYFEFHGKDMTFSSKVLKQEGDSLILAYPVRLLRAPARRHPRVPCPRGFALEITLQNETVRLDYPQSGEYSDVTLPDLHEGFDISSLNTLIESFRQRSSRMASESRVVLFRDRIPQGIEELMISRFGRTLFIPSTRSPLPSADPYPEPRIITAQMVGEYEGPEGIVDGSRFEHALISKIGRGINAEVWCPILYFQYVVGYVYLANKSDRPVSMDFSVVDCAWEFSRVLAFYLKTNDYFKTSQHSQAVSHTAGIVDLSASGSLLSIPYTALAMRIKIGALLDLRLDYPEGSLEIQGRVVRRF
;
A
#
# COMPACT_ATOMS: atom_id res chain seq x y z
N MET A 1 17.41 13.60 -9.66
CA MET A 1 17.28 12.81 -8.40
C MET A 1 17.43 13.77 -7.23
N ALA A 2 16.70 13.58 -6.14
CA ALA A 2 16.93 14.33 -4.92
C ALA A 2 18.26 13.90 -4.29
N GLU A 3 19.08 14.85 -3.88
CA GLU A 3 20.37 14.62 -3.27
C GLU A 3 20.23 14.62 -1.74
N LEU A 4 20.78 13.61 -1.07
CA LEU A 4 20.78 13.55 0.39
C LEU A 4 21.83 14.50 0.94
N VAL A 5 21.39 15.42 1.80
CA VAL A 5 22.28 16.36 2.50
C VAL A 5 22.90 15.64 3.71
N ASN A 6 24.21 15.79 3.94
CA ASN A 6 24.86 15.20 5.10
C ASN A 6 24.42 15.86 6.41
N HIS A 7 24.70 15.22 7.54
CA HIS A 7 24.21 15.69 8.86
C HIS A 7 24.72 17.08 9.26
N VAL A 8 25.99 17.37 9.00
CA VAL A 8 26.61 18.66 9.35
C VAL A 8 26.00 19.78 8.53
N GLU A 9 25.84 19.56 7.23
CA GLU A 9 25.20 20.52 6.33
C GLU A 9 23.70 20.69 6.66
N THR A 10 23.00 19.62 7.08
CA THR A 10 21.61 19.68 7.54
C THR A 10 21.48 20.61 8.75
N GLU A 11 22.36 20.46 9.75
CA GLU A 11 22.36 21.31 10.93
C GLU A 11 22.63 22.79 10.56
N PHE A 12 23.59 23.04 9.68
CA PHE A 12 23.89 24.36 9.18
C PHE A 12 22.69 24.99 8.46
N ILE A 13 22.06 24.27 7.53
CA ILE A 13 20.92 24.77 6.76
C ILE A 13 19.73 25.10 7.67
N LEU A 14 19.43 24.25 8.66
CA LEU A 14 18.32 24.50 9.59
C LEU A 14 18.62 25.67 10.56
N LYS A 15 19.88 25.86 10.97
CA LYS A 15 20.32 27.04 11.76
C LYS A 15 20.16 28.32 10.95
N GLU A 16 20.60 28.30 9.69
CA GLU A 16 20.44 29.44 8.81
C GLU A 16 18.97 29.72 8.49
N ALA A 17 18.14 28.69 8.29
CA ALA A 17 16.70 28.86 8.12
C ALA A 17 16.03 29.52 9.34
N LEU A 18 16.49 29.20 10.56
CA LEU A 18 16.09 29.88 11.79
C LEU A 18 16.55 31.35 11.80
N ASN A 19 17.84 31.60 11.56
CA ASN A 19 18.46 32.95 11.62
C ASN A 19 17.85 33.90 10.60
N LEU A 20 17.61 33.43 9.39
CA LEU A 20 17.06 34.20 8.30
C LEU A 20 15.51 34.25 8.30
N GLY A 21 14.87 33.52 9.21
CA GLY A 21 13.40 33.44 9.30
C GLY A 21 12.76 32.90 8.02
N ILE A 22 13.42 31.92 7.36
CA ILE A 22 12.94 31.32 6.13
C ILE A 22 11.60 30.62 6.40
N PRO A 23 10.54 30.88 5.62
CA PRO A 23 9.25 30.20 5.79
C PRO A 23 9.36 28.73 5.30
N LEU A 24 8.92 27.80 6.16
CA LEU A 24 8.78 26.40 5.82
C LEU A 24 7.30 26.07 5.57
N HIS A 25 7.01 25.45 4.47
CA HIS A 25 5.66 24.93 4.16
C HIS A 25 5.54 23.53 4.71
N LEU A 26 4.77 23.36 5.79
CA LEU A 26 4.48 22.08 6.42
C LEU A 26 3.23 21.46 5.77
N GLN A 27 3.31 20.20 5.39
CA GLN A 27 2.22 19.47 4.75
C GLN A 27 2.04 18.09 5.39
N GLY A 28 0.80 17.73 5.78
CA GLY A 28 0.43 16.41 6.28
C GLY A 28 -1.07 16.27 6.48
N ALA A 29 -1.60 15.03 6.38
CA ALA A 29 -3.01 14.66 6.57
C ALA A 29 -4.03 15.64 5.93
N GLY A 30 -3.77 16.09 4.70
CA GLY A 30 -4.62 17.04 3.98
C GLY A 30 -4.53 18.48 4.46
N LYS A 31 -3.58 18.81 5.35
CA LYS A 31 -3.34 20.13 5.88
C LYS A 31 -2.06 20.71 5.30
N SER A 32 -2.04 22.01 5.00
CA SER A 32 -0.83 22.74 4.60
C SER A 32 -0.78 24.06 5.36
N VAL A 33 0.38 24.41 5.92
CA VAL A 33 0.60 25.62 6.68
C VAL A 33 2.01 26.17 6.43
N ALA A 34 2.12 27.49 6.23
CA ALA A 34 3.41 28.15 6.28
C ALA A 34 3.78 28.46 7.73
N SER A 35 4.99 28.10 8.12
CA SER A 35 5.50 28.21 9.48
C SER A 35 6.96 28.64 9.44
N LYS A 36 7.49 29.15 10.54
CA LYS A 36 8.92 29.47 10.67
C LYS A 36 9.53 28.66 11.80
N VAL A 37 10.80 28.33 11.66
CA VAL A 37 11.56 27.73 12.77
C VAL A 37 11.69 28.77 13.87
N LYS A 38 11.28 28.44 15.08
CA LYS A 38 11.37 29.29 16.26
C LYS A 38 12.58 28.92 17.13
N GLU A 39 12.84 27.62 17.23
CA GLU A 39 13.94 27.11 18.04
C GLU A 39 14.42 25.78 17.47
N LEU A 40 15.73 25.58 17.47
CA LEU A 40 16.36 24.32 17.07
C LEU A 40 17.02 23.69 18.29
N ARG A 41 16.61 22.47 18.64
CA ARG A 41 17.20 21.66 19.71
C ARG A 41 17.86 20.42 19.11
N LYS A 42 18.63 19.71 19.92
CA LYS A 42 19.35 18.50 19.47
C LYS A 42 18.43 17.45 18.84
N ASP A 43 17.23 17.26 19.41
CA ASP A 43 16.31 16.18 19.02
C ASP A 43 14.98 16.71 18.46
N SER A 44 14.80 18.01 18.33
CA SER A 44 13.53 18.61 17.92
C SER A 44 13.67 20.00 17.30
N LEU A 45 12.66 20.34 16.47
CA LEU A 45 12.44 21.69 15.94
C LEU A 45 11.14 22.24 16.51
N SER A 46 11.18 23.45 17.04
CA SER A 46 9.99 24.21 17.38
C SER A 46 9.63 25.14 16.23
N MET A 47 8.39 25.06 15.77
CA MET A 47 7.84 25.82 14.65
C MET A 47 6.81 26.80 15.16
N ASP A 48 6.78 28.01 14.60
CA ASP A 48 5.81 29.05 14.92
C ASP A 48 4.66 29.05 13.92
N LEU A 49 3.47 28.62 14.35
CA LEU A 49 2.27 28.58 13.51
C LEU A 49 1.58 29.95 13.49
N PRO A 50 1.00 30.38 12.37
CA PRO A 50 0.22 31.62 12.32
C PRO A 50 -0.99 31.53 13.26
N ALA A 51 -1.23 32.58 14.06
CA ALA A 51 -2.22 32.66 15.14
C ALA A 51 -3.70 32.39 14.75
N GLN A 52 -4.05 32.30 13.49
CA GLN A 52 -5.42 32.06 13.00
C GLN A 52 -5.67 30.65 12.48
N ASN A 53 -4.71 29.75 12.66
CA ASN A 53 -4.81 28.42 12.07
C ASN A 53 -5.58 27.45 12.94
N GLY A 54 -6.71 27.50 13.40
CA GLY A 54 -7.48 26.51 14.18
C GLY A 54 -7.22 25.03 13.85
N ARG A 55 -6.10 24.73 13.17
CA ARG A 55 -5.64 23.43 12.70
C ARG A 55 -4.85 22.75 13.81
N LYS A 56 -5.34 21.61 14.29
CA LYS A 56 -4.63 20.77 15.25
C LYS A 56 -3.87 19.68 14.47
N PHE A 57 -2.57 19.58 14.76
CA PHE A 57 -1.72 18.46 14.37
C PHE A 57 -1.68 17.46 15.50
N LEU A 58 -1.85 16.18 15.17
CA LEU A 58 -1.87 15.12 16.18
C LEU A 58 -0.44 14.66 16.49
N PRO A 59 -0.13 14.28 17.74
CA PRO A 59 1.12 13.62 18.08
C PRO A 59 1.35 12.41 17.15
N TRP A 60 2.61 12.22 16.71
CA TRP A 60 3.05 11.17 15.77
C TRP A 60 2.58 11.31 14.32
N GLU A 61 1.81 12.34 13.99
CA GLU A 61 1.49 12.67 12.60
C GLU A 61 2.78 12.96 11.83
N LEU A 62 2.91 12.36 10.62
CA LEU A 62 4.06 12.60 9.76
C LEU A 62 3.79 13.84 8.89
N LEU A 63 4.70 14.83 8.98
CA LEU A 63 4.66 16.03 8.16
C LEU A 63 5.86 16.08 7.22
N SER A 64 5.65 16.61 6.03
CA SER A 64 6.71 17.00 5.11
C SER A 64 6.89 18.51 5.14
N ALA A 65 8.13 18.96 5.29
CA ALA A 65 8.51 20.37 5.25
C ALA A 65 9.20 20.68 3.93
N TYR A 66 8.85 21.81 3.32
CA TYR A 66 9.42 22.33 2.08
C TYR A 66 9.85 23.78 2.28
N PHE A 67 11.04 24.15 1.81
CA PHE A 67 11.53 25.50 1.86
C PHE A 67 12.62 25.71 0.81
N GLU A 68 12.86 26.97 0.47
CA GLU A 68 13.95 27.35 -0.43
C GLU A 68 15.16 27.83 0.39
N PHE A 69 16.34 27.31 0.06
CA PHE A 69 17.59 27.74 0.65
C PHE A 69 18.64 28.00 -0.44
N HIS A 70 19.05 29.26 -0.57
CA HIS A 70 19.99 29.74 -1.62
C HIS A 70 19.59 29.29 -3.04
N GLY A 71 18.32 29.48 -3.40
CA GLY A 71 17.78 29.11 -4.73
C GLY A 71 17.62 27.61 -4.97
N LYS A 72 17.76 26.79 -3.91
CA LYS A 72 17.57 25.34 -3.98
C LYS A 72 16.40 24.92 -3.11
N ASP A 73 15.51 24.13 -3.70
CA ASP A 73 14.41 23.53 -2.95
C ASP A 73 14.94 22.47 -1.99
N MET A 74 14.58 22.60 -0.73
CA MET A 74 14.88 21.67 0.35
C MET A 74 13.62 21.00 0.85
N THR A 75 13.70 19.73 1.24
CA THR A 75 12.60 19.01 1.84
C THR A 75 13.06 18.00 2.88
N PHE A 76 12.28 17.87 3.94
CA PHE A 76 12.44 16.79 4.92
C PHE A 76 11.08 16.32 5.43
N SER A 77 11.05 15.11 5.98
CA SER A 77 9.88 14.59 6.71
C SER A 77 10.21 14.49 8.19
N SER A 78 9.25 14.84 9.03
CA SER A 78 9.38 14.77 10.48
C SER A 78 8.06 14.41 11.15
N LYS A 79 8.12 13.82 12.34
CA LYS A 79 6.95 13.49 13.16
C LYS A 79 6.62 14.64 14.10
N VAL A 80 5.33 14.90 14.25
CA VAL A 80 4.82 15.80 15.29
C VAL A 80 5.07 15.15 16.66
N LEU A 81 5.79 15.83 17.53
CA LEU A 81 5.94 15.42 18.93
C LEU A 81 4.83 16.01 19.78
N LYS A 82 4.50 17.29 19.57
CA LYS A 82 3.54 18.02 20.39
C LYS A 82 3.12 19.30 19.69
N GLN A 83 1.89 19.76 19.95
CA GLN A 83 1.44 21.11 19.62
C GLN A 83 0.94 21.81 20.89
N GLU A 84 1.44 23.01 21.16
CA GLU A 84 1.04 23.85 22.28
C GLU A 84 0.67 25.25 21.75
N GLY A 85 -0.62 25.53 21.67
CA GLY A 85 -1.10 26.78 21.08
C GLY A 85 -0.60 26.95 19.64
N ASP A 86 0.13 28.04 19.41
CA ASP A 86 0.73 28.36 18.11
C ASP A 86 2.14 27.75 17.92
N SER A 87 2.63 26.96 18.87
CA SER A 87 3.92 26.29 18.78
C SER A 87 3.75 24.82 18.40
N LEU A 88 4.38 24.39 17.32
CA LEU A 88 4.42 23.00 16.86
C LEU A 88 5.82 22.43 17.04
N ILE A 89 5.94 21.35 17.80
CA ILE A 89 7.21 20.68 18.05
C ILE A 89 7.31 19.44 17.18
N LEU A 90 8.29 19.43 16.29
CA LEU A 90 8.61 18.34 15.39
C LEU A 90 9.86 17.59 15.88
N ALA A 91 9.96 16.31 15.61
CA ALA A 91 11.21 15.57 15.77
C ALA A 91 12.30 16.16 14.87
N TYR A 92 13.57 16.09 15.27
CA TYR A 92 14.66 16.50 14.40
C TYR A 92 14.67 15.64 13.12
N PRO A 93 14.78 16.23 11.91
CA PRO A 93 14.71 15.46 10.67
C PRO A 93 15.92 14.56 10.52
N VAL A 94 15.68 13.28 10.30
CA VAL A 94 16.72 12.27 10.06
C VAL A 94 17.41 12.48 8.70
N ARG A 95 16.68 13.02 7.72
CA ARG A 95 17.16 13.23 6.35
C ARG A 95 16.64 14.56 5.81
N LEU A 96 17.55 15.39 5.34
CA LEU A 96 17.26 16.57 4.52
C LEU A 96 17.64 16.24 3.07
N LEU A 97 16.72 16.50 2.16
CA LEU A 97 16.92 16.27 0.73
C LEU A 97 17.01 17.61 0.01
N ARG A 98 18.02 17.77 -0.80
CA ARG A 98 18.12 18.84 -1.78
C ARG A 98 17.40 18.38 -3.05
N ALA A 99 16.27 19.03 -3.37
CA ALA A 99 15.55 18.76 -4.60
C ALA A 99 16.22 19.49 -5.77
N PRO A 100 16.25 18.91 -6.97
CA PRO A 100 16.70 19.65 -8.14
C PRO A 100 15.78 20.85 -8.35
N ALA A 101 16.35 21.97 -8.78
CA ALA A 101 15.58 23.15 -9.16
C ALA A 101 14.43 22.75 -10.10
N ARG A 102 13.21 23.11 -9.77
CA ARG A 102 12.04 22.78 -10.60
C ARG A 102 12.10 23.58 -11.90
N ARG A 103 11.91 22.90 -13.02
CA ARG A 103 11.84 23.56 -14.32
C ARG A 103 10.67 24.54 -14.40
N HIS A 104 9.59 24.26 -13.66
CA HIS A 104 8.37 25.09 -13.64
C HIS A 104 7.94 25.36 -12.20
N PRO A 105 7.64 26.63 -11.86
CA PRO A 105 7.13 26.98 -10.54
C PRO A 105 5.78 26.33 -10.30
N ARG A 106 5.47 26.05 -9.05
CA ARG A 106 4.16 25.58 -8.62
C ARG A 106 3.37 26.70 -8.01
N VAL A 107 2.10 26.75 -8.32
CA VAL A 107 1.13 27.70 -7.76
C VAL A 107 0.06 26.94 -6.98
N PRO A 108 -0.45 27.50 -5.87
CA PRO A 108 -1.63 26.95 -5.23
C PRO A 108 -2.80 26.89 -6.21
N CYS A 109 -3.68 25.91 -6.03
CA CYS A 109 -4.84 25.76 -6.91
C CYS A 109 -5.72 27.04 -6.88
N PRO A 110 -6.00 27.67 -8.03
CA PRO A 110 -6.90 28.80 -8.10
C PRO A 110 -8.33 28.41 -7.68
N ARG A 111 -9.14 29.41 -7.28
CA ARG A 111 -10.56 29.17 -6.96
C ARG A 111 -11.35 28.80 -8.20
N GLY A 112 -12.32 27.91 -8.03
CA GLY A 112 -13.19 27.48 -9.13
C GLY A 112 -12.63 26.36 -10.00
N PHE A 113 -11.48 25.77 -9.61
CA PHE A 113 -10.95 24.58 -10.26
C PHE A 113 -11.46 23.32 -9.55
N ALA A 114 -11.96 22.37 -10.31
CA ALA A 114 -12.34 21.04 -9.85
C ALA A 114 -11.66 19.97 -10.70
N LEU A 115 -11.31 18.84 -10.10
CA LEU A 115 -10.65 17.74 -10.79
C LEU A 115 -11.41 16.45 -10.57
N GLU A 116 -11.74 15.81 -11.66
CA GLU A 116 -12.20 14.41 -11.68
C GLU A 116 -11.08 13.50 -12.16
N ILE A 117 -10.92 12.37 -11.50
CA ILE A 117 -9.98 11.31 -11.89
C ILE A 117 -10.79 10.12 -12.37
N THR A 118 -10.50 9.68 -13.57
CA THR A 118 -10.97 8.40 -14.11
C THR A 118 -9.78 7.47 -14.28
N LEU A 119 -9.84 6.28 -13.69
CA LEU A 119 -8.86 5.24 -13.96
C LEU A 119 -9.20 4.55 -15.27
N GLN A 120 -8.22 4.44 -16.18
CA GLN A 120 -8.38 3.68 -17.42
C GLN A 120 -8.55 2.18 -17.18
N ASN A 121 -8.22 1.70 -16.00
CA ASN A 121 -8.40 0.30 -15.66
C ASN A 121 -9.87 0.02 -15.44
N GLU A 122 -10.40 -0.88 -16.23
CA GLU A 122 -11.75 -1.42 -16.14
C GLU A 122 -12.12 -1.68 -14.68
N THR A 123 -13.15 -1.01 -14.17
CA THR A 123 -13.71 -1.34 -12.88
C THR A 123 -14.49 -2.63 -13.07
N VAL A 124 -13.81 -3.74 -12.86
CA VAL A 124 -14.43 -5.05 -12.89
C VAL A 124 -15.28 -5.20 -11.64
N ARG A 125 -16.56 -5.44 -11.78
CA ARG A 125 -17.44 -5.80 -10.67
C ARG A 125 -17.70 -7.30 -10.76
N LEU A 126 -17.21 -8.02 -9.76
CA LEU A 126 -17.41 -9.46 -9.64
C LEU A 126 -18.18 -9.76 -8.33
N ASP A 127 -18.95 -10.84 -8.34
CA ASP A 127 -19.60 -11.36 -7.15
C ASP A 127 -18.64 -12.28 -6.37
N TYR A 128 -17.55 -11.67 -5.88
CA TYR A 128 -16.48 -12.31 -5.12
C TYR A 128 -16.09 -11.43 -3.94
N PRO A 129 -15.48 -11.99 -2.88
CA PRO A 129 -15.00 -11.21 -1.76
C PRO A 129 -14.01 -10.12 -2.20
N GLN A 130 -14.24 -8.89 -1.72
CA GLN A 130 -13.31 -7.78 -1.89
C GLN A 130 -12.28 -7.78 -0.77
N SER A 131 -11.02 -7.64 -1.14
CA SER A 131 -9.91 -7.59 -0.20
C SER A 131 -9.37 -6.17 0.02
N GLY A 132 -8.48 -6.03 1.01
CA GLY A 132 -7.71 -4.82 1.24
C GLY A 132 -6.60 -4.56 0.22
N GLU A 133 -6.28 -5.52 -0.64
CA GLU A 133 -5.23 -5.42 -1.66
C GLU A 133 -5.82 -5.31 -3.08
N TYR A 134 -4.97 -4.85 -4.00
CA TYR A 134 -5.31 -4.71 -5.41
C TYR A 134 -4.18 -5.23 -6.31
N SER A 135 -4.55 -5.94 -7.36
CA SER A 135 -3.62 -6.42 -8.40
C SER A 135 -4.09 -5.96 -9.78
N ASP A 136 -3.19 -5.39 -10.59
CA ASP A 136 -3.48 -5.03 -11.99
C ASP A 136 -3.67 -6.24 -12.92
N VAL A 137 -3.50 -7.44 -12.39
CA VAL A 137 -3.59 -8.70 -13.13
C VAL A 137 -2.72 -8.66 -14.40
N THR A 138 -1.46 -8.30 -14.20
CA THR A 138 -0.40 -8.35 -15.22
C THR A 138 0.43 -9.60 -15.05
N LEU A 139 1.03 -10.09 -16.13
CA LEU A 139 1.99 -11.19 -16.03
C LEU A 139 3.18 -10.75 -15.18
N PRO A 140 3.51 -11.44 -14.09
CA PRO A 140 4.69 -11.11 -13.28
C PRO A 140 5.97 -11.47 -14.04
N ASP A 141 7.07 -10.79 -13.71
CA ASP A 141 8.42 -11.23 -14.09
C ASP A 141 8.71 -12.55 -13.36
N LEU A 142 8.79 -13.62 -14.14
CA LEU A 142 8.97 -14.97 -13.58
C LEU A 142 10.46 -15.31 -13.54
N HIS A 143 10.94 -15.77 -12.39
CA HIS A 143 12.29 -16.34 -12.29
C HIS A 143 12.37 -17.70 -12.97
N GLU A 144 11.29 -18.48 -12.94
CA GLU A 144 11.13 -19.73 -13.65
C GLU A 144 9.75 -19.73 -14.31
N GLY A 145 9.73 -20.04 -15.62
CA GLY A 145 8.49 -20.00 -16.40
C GLY A 145 7.49 -21.10 -15.99
N PHE A 146 6.21 -20.73 -15.91
CA PHE A 146 5.11 -21.67 -15.91
C PHE A 146 4.59 -21.84 -17.33
N ASP A 147 4.19 -23.07 -17.71
CA ASP A 147 3.56 -23.31 -18.99
C ASP A 147 2.10 -22.79 -18.99
N ILE A 148 1.88 -21.68 -19.69
CA ILE A 148 0.58 -21.01 -19.80
C ILE A 148 -0.21 -21.41 -21.05
N SER A 149 0.22 -22.43 -21.78
CA SER A 149 -0.45 -22.88 -23.02
C SER A 149 -1.89 -23.36 -22.78
N SER A 150 -2.15 -23.97 -21.62
CA SER A 150 -3.49 -24.33 -21.17
C SER A 150 -3.60 -24.29 -19.64
N LEU A 151 -4.84 -24.25 -19.12
CA LEU A 151 -5.07 -24.29 -17.67
C LEU A 151 -4.53 -25.59 -17.04
N ASN A 152 -4.67 -26.71 -17.75
CA ASN A 152 -4.21 -28.00 -17.26
C ASN A 152 -2.69 -28.06 -17.19
N THR A 153 -1.99 -27.59 -18.22
CA THR A 153 -0.52 -27.54 -18.24
C THR A 153 0.02 -26.57 -17.18
N LEU A 154 -0.65 -25.43 -16.98
CA LEU A 154 -0.31 -24.48 -15.93
C LEU A 154 -0.44 -25.11 -14.53
N ILE A 155 -1.54 -25.79 -14.25
CA ILE A 155 -1.76 -26.47 -12.97
C ILE A 155 -0.77 -27.62 -12.78
N GLU A 156 -0.45 -28.37 -13.83
CA GLU A 156 0.49 -29.49 -13.75
C GLU A 156 1.93 -29.02 -13.51
N SER A 157 2.37 -27.94 -14.20
CA SER A 157 3.69 -27.35 -13.94
C SER A 157 3.81 -26.83 -12.50
N PHE A 158 2.73 -26.26 -11.95
CA PHE A 158 2.69 -25.89 -10.54
C PHE A 158 2.78 -27.10 -9.61
N ARG A 159 2.02 -28.15 -9.87
CA ARG A 159 2.06 -29.38 -9.04
C ARG A 159 3.45 -30.00 -9.04
N GLN A 160 4.10 -30.09 -10.20
CA GLN A 160 5.45 -30.59 -10.32
C GLN A 160 6.46 -29.78 -9.50
N ARG A 161 6.33 -28.44 -9.54
CA ARG A 161 7.19 -27.53 -8.80
C ARG A 161 6.91 -27.61 -7.28
N SER A 162 5.66 -27.53 -6.89
CA SER A 162 5.23 -27.52 -5.47
C SER A 162 5.47 -28.86 -4.77
N SER A 163 5.49 -29.99 -5.48
CA SER A 163 5.74 -31.33 -4.90
C SER A 163 7.12 -31.49 -4.26
N ARG A 164 8.07 -30.61 -4.60
CA ARG A 164 9.40 -30.57 -3.97
C ARG A 164 9.40 -29.82 -2.62
N MET A 165 8.37 -29.04 -2.34
CA MET A 165 8.28 -28.15 -1.18
C MET A 165 7.14 -28.49 -0.24
N ALA A 166 6.10 -29.15 -0.74
CA ALA A 166 4.88 -29.49 -0.02
C ALA A 166 4.41 -30.90 -0.37
N SER A 167 3.85 -31.60 0.62
CA SER A 167 3.26 -32.93 0.43
C SER A 167 1.87 -32.89 -0.20
N GLU A 168 1.19 -31.75 -0.12
CA GLU A 168 -0.14 -31.53 -0.68
C GLU A 168 -0.20 -30.15 -1.35
N SER A 169 -0.80 -30.09 -2.55
CA SER A 169 -1.07 -28.85 -3.26
C SER A 169 -2.48 -28.86 -3.86
N ARG A 170 -3.21 -27.73 -3.77
CA ARG A 170 -4.54 -27.54 -4.33
C ARG A 170 -4.72 -26.12 -4.84
N VAL A 171 -5.53 -26.01 -5.90
CA VAL A 171 -6.05 -24.72 -6.37
C VAL A 171 -7.56 -24.74 -6.17
N VAL A 172 -8.09 -23.74 -5.51
CA VAL A 172 -9.52 -23.62 -5.20
C VAL A 172 -10.04 -22.29 -5.73
N LEU A 173 -11.09 -22.33 -6.55
CA LEU A 173 -11.80 -21.13 -7.00
C LEU A 173 -13.14 -21.02 -6.30
N PHE A 174 -13.50 -19.80 -5.87
CA PHE A 174 -14.79 -19.51 -5.22
C PHE A 174 -15.90 -19.29 -6.27
N ARG A 175 -16.18 -20.31 -7.08
CA ARG A 175 -17.18 -20.17 -8.16
C ARG A 175 -18.55 -19.77 -7.63
N ASP A 176 -19.17 -20.70 -6.88
CA ASP A 176 -20.56 -20.57 -6.41
C ASP A 176 -20.63 -20.75 -4.89
N ARG A 177 -19.55 -20.42 -4.20
CA ARG A 177 -19.46 -20.52 -2.76
C ARG A 177 -18.79 -19.31 -2.13
N ILE A 178 -19.20 -18.98 -0.93
CA ILE A 178 -18.54 -17.99 -0.09
C ILE A 178 -17.36 -18.64 0.66
N PRO A 179 -16.33 -17.86 1.06
CA PRO A 179 -15.25 -18.32 1.93
C PRO A 179 -15.79 -18.93 3.22
N GLN A 180 -15.20 -20.07 3.61
CA GLN A 180 -15.56 -20.78 4.83
C GLN A 180 -14.32 -21.05 5.67
N GLY A 181 -14.50 -21.05 7.00
CA GLY A 181 -13.36 -21.18 7.91
C GLY A 181 -12.52 -19.90 8.03
N ILE A 182 -11.74 -19.84 9.09
CA ILE A 182 -11.01 -18.63 9.45
C ILE A 182 -9.91 -18.28 8.43
N GLU A 183 -9.26 -19.28 7.86
CA GLU A 183 -8.18 -19.08 6.88
C GLU A 183 -8.69 -18.45 5.60
N GLU A 184 -9.77 -19.00 5.02
CA GLU A 184 -10.37 -18.44 3.80
C GLU A 184 -10.92 -17.03 4.03
N LEU A 185 -11.51 -16.78 5.21
CA LEU A 185 -12.02 -15.46 5.57
C LEU A 185 -10.88 -14.44 5.71
N MET A 186 -9.76 -14.80 6.35
CA MET A 186 -8.61 -13.91 6.51
C MET A 186 -7.96 -13.60 5.17
N ILE A 187 -7.67 -14.60 4.33
CA ILE A 187 -7.05 -14.34 3.02
C ILE A 187 -7.98 -13.52 2.13
N SER A 188 -9.30 -13.74 2.22
CA SER A 188 -10.29 -12.95 1.48
C SER A 188 -10.35 -11.51 1.97
N ARG A 189 -10.27 -11.28 3.28
CA ARG A 189 -10.30 -9.94 3.87
C ARG A 189 -9.04 -9.14 3.57
N PHE A 190 -7.87 -9.75 3.77
CA PHE A 190 -6.59 -9.05 3.64
C PHE A 190 -6.04 -9.05 2.21
N GLY A 191 -6.40 -10.03 1.37
CA GLY A 191 -5.78 -10.20 0.05
C GLY A 191 -4.31 -10.62 0.13
N ARG A 192 -3.86 -11.16 1.27
CA ARG A 192 -2.48 -11.56 1.55
C ARG A 192 -2.40 -13.03 1.89
N THR A 193 -1.23 -13.61 1.71
CA THR A 193 -0.95 -15.01 2.00
C THR A 193 -0.96 -15.27 3.51
N LEU A 194 -1.76 -16.21 3.96
CA LEU A 194 -1.61 -16.77 5.29
C LEU A 194 -0.53 -17.85 5.24
N PHE A 195 0.61 -17.54 5.84
CA PHE A 195 1.76 -18.43 5.94
C PHE A 195 1.91 -18.95 7.36
N ILE A 196 1.72 -20.25 7.53
CA ILE A 196 1.89 -20.98 8.79
C ILE A 196 3.15 -21.85 8.63
N PRO A 197 4.35 -21.31 8.95
CA PRO A 197 5.61 -22.02 8.76
C PRO A 197 5.67 -23.32 9.59
N SER A 198 5.00 -23.32 10.73
CA SER A 198 4.76 -24.48 11.57
C SER A 198 3.50 -24.28 12.40
N THR A 199 2.62 -25.27 12.45
CA THR A 199 1.42 -25.25 13.31
C THR A 199 1.73 -25.24 14.81
N ARG A 200 3.01 -25.43 15.18
CA ARG A 200 3.50 -25.42 16.56
C ARG A 200 4.31 -24.17 16.92
N SER A 201 4.42 -23.24 16.00
CA SER A 201 5.15 -22.00 16.18
C SER A 201 4.22 -20.80 15.89
N PRO A 202 4.47 -19.63 16.48
CA PRO A 202 3.70 -18.45 16.16
C PRO A 202 3.86 -18.06 14.67
N LEU A 203 2.88 -17.33 14.17
CA LEU A 203 2.97 -16.73 12.83
C LEU A 203 4.13 -15.71 12.77
N PRO A 204 4.62 -15.38 11.56
CA PRO A 204 5.59 -14.32 11.38
C PRO A 204 5.09 -13.00 11.99
N SER A 205 5.96 -12.36 12.79
CA SER A 205 5.64 -11.07 13.43
C SER A 205 5.72 -9.88 12.46
N ALA A 206 6.46 -10.02 11.36
CA ALA A 206 6.65 -9.00 10.34
C ALA A 206 6.61 -9.60 8.94
N ASP A 207 6.19 -8.80 7.96
CA ASP A 207 6.25 -9.16 6.56
C ASP A 207 7.66 -8.86 6.02
N PRO A 208 8.43 -9.85 5.53
CA PRO A 208 9.79 -9.63 5.03
C PRO A 208 9.84 -9.04 3.61
N TYR A 209 8.69 -8.95 2.93
CA TYR A 209 8.62 -8.51 1.55
C TYR A 209 8.54 -6.98 1.43
N PRO A 210 9.12 -6.39 0.38
CA PRO A 210 9.04 -4.94 0.14
C PRO A 210 7.61 -4.46 -0.16
N GLU A 211 6.81 -5.33 -0.78
CA GLU A 211 5.36 -5.14 -0.95
C GLU A 211 4.62 -6.06 0.01
N PRO A 212 3.52 -5.61 0.63
CA PRO A 212 2.75 -6.42 1.56
C PRO A 212 2.30 -7.74 0.92
N ARG A 213 2.73 -8.89 1.49
CA ARG A 213 2.47 -10.21 0.90
C ARG A 213 1.91 -11.22 1.88
N ILE A 214 2.28 -11.12 3.16
CA ILE A 214 1.82 -12.10 4.15
C ILE A 214 0.95 -11.46 5.24
N ILE A 215 0.11 -12.31 5.86
CA ILE A 215 -0.66 -11.97 7.06
C ILE A 215 0.24 -12.22 8.28
N THR A 216 0.47 -11.18 9.07
CA THR A 216 1.29 -11.24 10.29
C THR A 216 0.47 -11.64 11.51
N ALA A 217 1.15 -12.06 12.59
CA ALA A 217 0.51 -12.36 13.87
C ALA A 217 -0.34 -11.17 14.40
N GLN A 218 0.17 -9.94 14.23
CA GLN A 218 -0.57 -8.73 14.62
C GLN A 218 -1.89 -8.60 13.84
N MET A 219 -1.88 -8.83 12.52
CA MET A 219 -3.08 -8.73 11.69
C MET A 219 -4.13 -9.78 12.07
N VAL A 220 -3.71 -10.98 12.49
CA VAL A 220 -4.64 -12.00 13.00
C VAL A 220 -5.29 -11.52 14.28
N GLY A 221 -4.51 -10.99 15.23
CA GLY A 221 -5.05 -10.42 16.47
C GLY A 221 -6.03 -9.27 16.21
N GLU A 222 -5.72 -8.38 15.28
CA GLU A 222 -6.61 -7.28 14.88
C GLU A 222 -7.91 -7.80 14.21
N TYR A 223 -7.82 -8.88 13.44
CA TYR A 223 -8.97 -9.52 12.79
C TYR A 223 -9.92 -10.16 13.79
N GLU A 224 -9.39 -10.86 14.80
CA GLU A 224 -10.19 -11.50 15.84
C GLU A 224 -10.77 -10.50 16.84
N GLY A 225 -10.11 -9.34 17.00
CA GLY A 225 -10.56 -8.27 17.86
C GLY A 225 -10.66 -8.66 19.35
N PRO A 226 -11.41 -7.87 20.16
CA PRO A 226 -11.57 -8.15 21.59
C PRO A 226 -12.26 -9.48 21.92
N GLU A 227 -13.08 -9.99 21.01
CA GLU A 227 -13.80 -11.26 21.18
C GLU A 227 -12.81 -12.43 21.27
N GLY A 228 -11.75 -12.42 20.48
CA GLY A 228 -10.70 -13.45 20.54
C GLY A 228 -9.96 -13.49 21.88
N ILE A 229 -9.95 -12.38 22.63
CA ILE A 229 -9.33 -12.34 23.97
C ILE A 229 -10.25 -12.98 25.02
N VAL A 230 -11.56 -12.83 24.88
CA VAL A 230 -12.56 -13.30 25.87
C VAL A 230 -12.93 -14.76 25.66
N ASP A 231 -13.18 -15.16 24.40
CA ASP A 231 -13.68 -16.50 24.05
C ASP A 231 -12.58 -17.47 23.59
N GLY A 232 -11.31 -17.00 23.56
CA GLY A 232 -10.18 -17.70 22.99
C GLY A 232 -10.05 -17.50 21.47
N SER A 233 -8.82 -17.53 20.98
CA SER A 233 -8.52 -17.30 19.57
C SER A 233 -9.09 -18.43 18.69
N ARG A 234 -9.98 -18.09 17.77
CA ARG A 234 -10.53 -19.02 16.77
C ARG A 234 -9.41 -19.58 15.89
N PHE A 235 -8.40 -18.75 15.60
CA PHE A 235 -7.24 -19.16 14.83
C PHE A 235 -6.37 -20.18 15.58
N GLU A 236 -6.16 -20.00 16.89
CA GLU A 236 -5.45 -20.97 17.73
C GLU A 236 -6.20 -22.31 17.79
N HIS A 237 -7.52 -22.30 17.94
CA HIS A 237 -8.32 -23.50 17.87
C HIS A 237 -8.18 -24.22 16.51
N ALA A 238 -8.13 -23.45 15.41
CA ALA A 238 -7.88 -24.02 14.08
C ALA A 238 -6.49 -24.66 14.01
N LEU A 239 -5.44 -24.04 14.58
CA LEU A 239 -4.08 -24.62 14.63
C LEU A 239 -4.05 -25.94 15.43
N ILE A 240 -4.70 -25.97 16.59
CA ILE A 240 -4.80 -27.21 17.40
C ILE A 240 -5.47 -28.34 16.61
N SER A 241 -6.58 -28.03 15.93
CA SER A 241 -7.26 -29.00 15.05
C SER A 241 -6.35 -29.52 13.93
N LYS A 242 -5.51 -28.66 13.35
CA LYS A 242 -4.54 -29.03 12.30
C LYS A 242 -3.47 -29.98 12.82
N ILE A 243 -2.92 -29.71 14.00
CA ILE A 243 -1.96 -30.60 14.67
C ILE A 243 -2.56 -31.98 14.83
N GLY A 244 -3.82 -32.08 15.30
CA GLY A 244 -4.54 -33.36 15.43
C GLY A 244 -4.74 -34.12 14.10
N ARG A 245 -4.71 -33.43 12.97
CA ARG A 245 -4.80 -33.99 11.62
C ARG A 245 -3.43 -34.24 10.95
N GLY A 246 -2.33 -34.09 11.68
CA GLY A 246 -0.98 -34.27 11.17
C GLY A 246 -0.50 -33.19 10.20
N ILE A 247 -1.15 -32.03 10.20
CA ILE A 247 -0.75 -30.89 9.36
C ILE A 247 0.31 -30.10 10.13
N ASN A 248 1.52 -30.02 9.60
CA ASN A 248 2.65 -29.38 10.26
C ASN A 248 2.92 -27.95 9.79
N ALA A 249 2.64 -27.65 8.54
CA ALA A 249 2.84 -26.33 7.95
C ALA A 249 1.85 -26.11 6.79
N GLU A 250 1.45 -24.87 6.54
CA GLU A 250 0.49 -24.51 5.47
C GLU A 250 0.78 -23.14 4.86
N VAL A 251 0.41 -23.02 3.59
CA VAL A 251 0.33 -21.77 2.85
C VAL A 251 -1.05 -21.67 2.21
N TRP A 252 -1.74 -20.55 2.44
CA TRP A 252 -2.99 -20.18 1.81
C TRP A 252 -2.76 -18.87 1.05
N CYS A 253 -2.48 -18.96 -0.24
CA CYS A 253 -2.14 -17.79 -1.06
C CYS A 253 -3.36 -17.37 -1.89
N PRO A 254 -3.92 -16.16 -1.70
CA PRO A 254 -5.08 -15.73 -2.45
C PRO A 254 -4.75 -15.53 -3.93
N ILE A 255 -5.71 -15.85 -4.80
CA ILE A 255 -5.70 -15.50 -6.21
C ILE A 255 -6.42 -14.15 -6.34
N LEU A 256 -5.62 -13.08 -6.47
CA LEU A 256 -6.14 -11.73 -6.61
C LEU A 256 -6.48 -11.41 -8.06
N TYR A 257 -7.73 -11.06 -8.29
CA TYR A 257 -8.23 -10.57 -9.57
C TYR A 257 -8.77 -9.15 -9.38
N PHE A 258 -7.96 -8.15 -9.66
CA PHE A 258 -8.13 -6.77 -9.23
C PHE A 258 -8.24 -6.67 -7.69
N GLN A 259 -9.35 -6.17 -7.15
CA GLN A 259 -9.62 -6.11 -5.71
C GLN A 259 -10.28 -7.39 -5.15
N TYR A 260 -10.60 -8.35 -6.00
CA TYR A 260 -11.34 -9.54 -5.59
C TYR A 260 -10.42 -10.71 -5.32
N VAL A 261 -10.71 -11.47 -4.28
CA VAL A 261 -10.14 -12.80 -4.06
C VAL A 261 -11.06 -13.81 -4.73
N VAL A 262 -10.63 -14.33 -5.88
CA VAL A 262 -11.44 -15.27 -6.67
C VAL A 262 -11.20 -16.74 -6.29
N GLY A 263 -10.25 -16.97 -5.41
CA GLY A 263 -9.86 -18.29 -4.92
C GLY A 263 -8.52 -18.24 -4.22
N TYR A 264 -7.92 -19.40 -4.05
CA TYR A 264 -6.60 -19.50 -3.40
C TYR A 264 -5.80 -20.72 -3.88
N VAL A 265 -4.51 -20.62 -3.71
CA VAL A 265 -3.54 -21.70 -3.82
C VAL A 265 -3.24 -22.20 -2.43
N TYR A 266 -3.36 -23.50 -2.21
CA TYR A 266 -3.10 -24.13 -0.95
C TYR A 266 -1.93 -25.10 -1.07
N LEU A 267 -0.99 -25.01 -0.14
CA LEU A 267 0.12 -25.94 0.04
C LEU A 267 0.18 -26.37 1.50
N ALA A 268 0.44 -27.65 1.74
CA ALA A 268 0.58 -28.17 3.11
C ALA A 268 1.66 -29.25 3.20
N ASN A 269 2.27 -29.32 4.38
CA ASN A 269 3.08 -30.47 4.79
C ASN A 269 2.31 -31.30 5.83
N LYS A 270 1.96 -32.52 5.42
CA LYS A 270 1.35 -33.53 6.27
C LYS A 270 2.37 -34.64 6.54
N SER A 271 2.70 -34.85 7.78
CA SER A 271 3.68 -35.86 8.18
C SER A 271 3.55 -36.16 9.67
N ASP A 272 3.87 -37.37 10.09
CA ASP A 272 4.00 -37.73 11.51
C ASP A 272 5.19 -37.03 12.19
N ARG A 273 6.14 -36.54 11.40
CA ARG A 273 7.27 -35.73 11.89
C ARG A 273 7.04 -34.25 11.60
N PRO A 274 7.33 -33.36 12.57
CA PRO A 274 7.23 -31.92 12.33
C PRO A 274 8.15 -31.50 11.19
N VAL A 275 7.56 -30.93 10.11
CA VAL A 275 8.28 -30.38 8.97
C VAL A 275 7.77 -28.95 8.79
N SER A 276 8.68 -27.99 8.94
CA SER A 276 8.38 -26.58 8.69
C SER A 276 8.51 -26.23 7.19
N MET A 277 7.90 -25.14 6.81
CA MET A 277 8.07 -24.49 5.50
C MET A 277 8.86 -23.20 5.66
N ASP A 278 9.62 -22.82 4.62
CA ASP A 278 10.29 -21.53 4.51
C ASP A 278 9.55 -20.60 3.54
N PHE A 279 10.06 -19.39 3.36
CA PHE A 279 9.44 -18.40 2.49
C PHE A 279 9.49 -18.73 1.00
N SER A 280 10.33 -19.66 0.54
CA SER A 280 10.37 -20.10 -0.86
C SER A 280 9.05 -20.72 -1.30
N VAL A 281 8.32 -21.34 -0.36
CA VAL A 281 6.98 -21.88 -0.63
C VAL A 281 5.96 -20.77 -0.84
N VAL A 282 6.08 -19.65 -0.09
CA VAL A 282 5.25 -18.46 -0.28
C VAL A 282 5.52 -17.86 -1.65
N ASP A 283 6.79 -17.73 -2.04
CA ASP A 283 7.18 -17.19 -3.33
C ASP A 283 6.61 -18.03 -4.49
N CYS A 284 6.76 -19.35 -4.42
CA CYS A 284 6.19 -20.25 -5.41
C CYS A 284 4.65 -20.13 -5.53
N ALA A 285 3.94 -20.10 -4.40
CA ALA A 285 2.49 -19.99 -4.39
C ALA A 285 2.04 -18.61 -4.91
N TRP A 286 2.76 -17.54 -4.55
CA TRP A 286 2.47 -16.17 -4.96
C TRP A 286 2.71 -15.96 -6.46
N GLU A 287 3.85 -16.41 -6.99
CA GLU A 287 4.12 -16.36 -8.44
C GLU A 287 3.04 -17.10 -9.22
N PHE A 288 2.73 -18.34 -8.81
CA PHE A 288 1.70 -19.11 -9.48
C PHE A 288 0.32 -18.46 -9.40
N SER A 289 -0.08 -17.90 -8.24
CA SER A 289 -1.38 -17.25 -8.09
C SER A 289 -1.53 -16.05 -9.03
N ARG A 290 -0.45 -15.30 -9.27
CA ARG A 290 -0.44 -14.17 -10.21
C ARG A 290 -0.49 -14.61 -11.67
N VAL A 291 0.25 -15.65 -12.03
CA VAL A 291 0.20 -16.25 -13.37
C VAL A 291 -1.20 -16.79 -13.65
N LEU A 292 -1.79 -17.47 -12.68
CA LEU A 292 -3.15 -17.99 -12.81
C LEU A 292 -4.18 -16.87 -12.97
N ALA A 293 -4.07 -15.80 -12.16
CA ALA A 293 -4.96 -14.64 -12.31
C ALA A 293 -4.84 -14.01 -13.70
N PHE A 294 -3.62 -13.85 -14.22
CA PHE A 294 -3.36 -13.36 -15.57
C PHE A 294 -3.95 -14.30 -16.64
N TYR A 295 -3.77 -15.60 -16.49
CA TYR A 295 -4.36 -16.61 -17.39
C TYR A 295 -5.89 -16.51 -17.42
N LEU A 296 -6.53 -16.41 -16.25
CA LEU A 296 -7.98 -16.25 -16.13
C LEU A 296 -8.47 -14.96 -16.81
N LYS A 297 -7.69 -13.87 -16.72
CA LYS A 297 -7.99 -12.61 -17.40
C LYS A 297 -7.88 -12.72 -18.90
N THR A 298 -6.78 -13.25 -19.42
CA THR A 298 -6.52 -13.35 -20.87
C THR A 298 -7.47 -14.31 -21.58
N ASN A 299 -8.01 -15.28 -20.85
CA ASN A 299 -9.00 -16.23 -21.37
C ASN A 299 -10.46 -15.84 -21.04
N ASP A 300 -10.69 -14.58 -20.66
CA ASP A 300 -12.04 -14.03 -20.39
C ASP A 300 -12.89 -14.89 -19.43
N TYR A 301 -12.24 -15.54 -18.44
CA TYR A 301 -12.91 -16.49 -17.55
C TYR A 301 -14.08 -15.87 -16.77
N PHE A 302 -13.98 -14.59 -16.43
CA PHE A 302 -15.00 -13.84 -15.70
C PHE A 302 -15.85 -12.92 -16.59
N LYS A 303 -15.80 -13.07 -17.93
CA LYS A 303 -16.46 -12.17 -18.88
C LYS A 303 -17.96 -12.02 -18.65
N THR A 304 -18.66 -13.09 -18.29
CA THR A 304 -20.11 -13.08 -18.00
C THR A 304 -20.45 -12.41 -16.66
N SER A 305 -19.48 -12.26 -15.77
CA SER A 305 -19.64 -11.66 -14.45
C SER A 305 -19.08 -10.24 -14.36
N GLN A 306 -18.51 -9.72 -15.48
CA GLN A 306 -17.89 -8.40 -15.50
C GLN A 306 -18.90 -7.33 -15.90
N HIS A 307 -19.05 -6.32 -15.04
CA HIS A 307 -19.70 -5.06 -15.39
C HIS A 307 -18.62 -3.97 -15.42
N SER A 308 -18.28 -3.51 -16.63
CA SER A 308 -17.39 -2.38 -16.80
C SER A 308 -18.15 -1.10 -16.48
N GLN A 309 -17.76 -0.38 -15.43
CA GLN A 309 -18.21 0.98 -15.16
C GLN A 309 -16.98 1.87 -14.99
N ALA A 310 -16.88 2.90 -15.83
CA ALA A 310 -15.96 3.99 -15.57
C ALA A 310 -16.45 4.75 -14.32
N VAL A 311 -15.67 4.75 -13.26
CA VAL A 311 -16.00 5.47 -12.04
C VAL A 311 -15.09 6.68 -11.94
N SER A 312 -15.69 7.86 -12.04
CA SER A 312 -15.01 9.12 -11.80
C SER A 312 -14.98 9.45 -10.31
N HIS A 313 -13.87 9.96 -9.85
CA HIS A 313 -13.68 10.36 -8.46
C HIS A 313 -13.19 11.81 -8.40
N THR A 314 -13.78 12.60 -7.52
CA THR A 314 -13.32 13.96 -7.28
C THR A 314 -12.03 13.96 -6.46
N ALA A 315 -11.03 14.70 -6.91
CA ALA A 315 -9.77 14.91 -6.20
C ALA A 315 -9.55 16.39 -5.89
N GLY A 316 -8.91 16.67 -4.75
CA GLY A 316 -8.44 18.00 -4.42
C GLY A 316 -7.13 18.32 -5.15
N ILE A 317 -7.03 19.51 -5.73
CA ILE A 317 -5.77 20.00 -6.29
C ILE A 317 -5.06 20.79 -5.19
N VAL A 318 -3.87 20.37 -4.80
CA VAL A 318 -3.06 21.07 -3.80
C VAL A 318 -2.21 22.15 -4.48
N ASP A 319 -1.51 21.78 -5.54
CA ASP A 319 -0.73 22.70 -6.36
C ASP A 319 -0.72 22.29 -7.84
N LEU A 320 -0.45 23.25 -8.70
CA LEU A 320 -0.34 23.11 -10.16
C LEU A 320 0.98 23.67 -10.66
N SER A 321 1.53 23.08 -11.70
CA SER A 321 2.64 23.63 -12.50
C SER A 321 2.46 23.25 -13.96
N ALA A 322 3.27 23.83 -14.84
CA ALA A 322 3.22 23.51 -16.27
C ALA A 322 3.58 22.03 -16.60
N SER A 323 4.15 21.28 -15.66
CA SER A 323 4.57 19.89 -15.88
C SER A 323 3.85 18.87 -15.00
N GLY A 324 2.93 19.30 -14.15
CA GLY A 324 2.19 18.38 -13.28
C GLY A 324 1.52 19.06 -12.09
N SER A 325 0.79 18.28 -11.33
CA SER A 325 0.03 18.71 -10.16
C SER A 325 0.27 17.79 -8.97
N LEU A 326 0.06 18.32 -7.77
CA LEU A 326 -0.06 17.56 -6.55
C LEU A 326 -1.55 17.43 -6.21
N LEU A 327 -2.02 16.19 -6.13
CA LEU A 327 -3.42 15.89 -5.89
C LEU A 327 -3.61 15.33 -4.48
N SER A 328 -4.70 15.69 -3.82
CA SER A 328 -5.20 15.09 -2.60
C SER A 328 -6.41 14.23 -2.96
N ILE A 329 -6.29 12.93 -2.71
CA ILE A 329 -7.35 11.97 -2.97
C ILE A 329 -7.89 11.51 -1.61
N PRO A 330 -9.21 11.62 -1.35
CA PRO A 330 -9.79 11.09 -0.13
C PRO A 330 -9.43 9.61 0.01
N TYR A 331 -9.18 9.15 1.24
CA TYR A 331 -8.90 7.75 1.51
C TYR A 331 -10.10 6.91 1.12
N THR A 332 -10.00 6.25 -0.02
CA THR A 332 -11.01 5.38 -0.59
C THR A 332 -10.31 4.19 -1.23
N ALA A 333 -11.07 3.20 -1.66
CA ALA A 333 -10.56 2.10 -2.47
C ALA A 333 -9.78 2.59 -3.72
N LEU A 334 -10.07 3.81 -4.20
CA LEU A 334 -9.32 4.46 -5.27
C LEU A 334 -7.86 4.74 -4.91
N ALA A 335 -7.60 5.24 -3.69
CA ALA A 335 -6.23 5.57 -3.27
C ALA A 335 -5.32 4.34 -3.28
N MET A 336 -5.86 3.15 -3.00
CA MET A 336 -5.12 1.89 -3.06
C MET A 336 -4.80 1.44 -4.49
N ARG A 337 -5.61 1.85 -5.47
CA ARG A 337 -5.43 1.51 -6.89
C ARG A 337 -4.41 2.39 -7.61
N ILE A 338 -4.18 3.61 -7.11
CA ILE A 338 -3.25 4.56 -7.71
C ILE A 338 -1.84 4.21 -7.28
N LYS A 339 -1.12 3.48 -8.12
CA LYS A 339 0.29 3.14 -7.94
C LYS A 339 1.21 4.11 -8.69
N ILE A 340 2.48 4.17 -8.28
CA ILE A 340 3.50 4.90 -9.03
C ILE A 340 3.60 4.28 -10.44
N GLY A 341 3.59 5.12 -11.48
CA GLY A 341 3.57 4.70 -12.88
C GLY A 341 2.17 4.57 -13.49
N ALA A 342 1.09 4.54 -12.68
CA ALA A 342 -0.28 4.45 -13.18
C ALA A 342 -0.63 5.65 -14.08
N LEU A 343 -1.38 5.38 -15.14
CA LEU A 343 -1.97 6.40 -16.00
C LEU A 343 -3.37 6.73 -15.49
N LEU A 344 -3.65 8.03 -15.37
CA LEU A 344 -4.91 8.58 -14.92
C LEU A 344 -5.49 9.45 -16.03
N ASP A 345 -6.76 9.28 -16.35
CA ASP A 345 -7.50 10.25 -17.12
C ASP A 345 -8.07 11.29 -16.15
N LEU A 346 -7.72 12.54 -16.40
CA LEU A 346 -8.03 13.68 -15.56
C LEU A 346 -8.91 14.63 -16.33
N ARG A 347 -10.03 15.01 -15.75
CA ARG A 347 -10.86 16.11 -16.23
C ARG A 347 -10.74 17.27 -15.27
N LEU A 348 -10.11 18.33 -15.74
CA LEU A 348 -9.95 19.58 -15.00
C LEU A 348 -11.03 20.57 -15.46
N ASP A 349 -11.99 20.84 -14.59
CA ASP A 349 -12.99 21.89 -14.80
C ASP A 349 -12.48 23.21 -14.19
N TYR A 350 -12.61 24.30 -14.93
CA TYR A 350 -12.22 25.64 -14.52
C TYR A 350 -13.27 26.65 -15.01
N PRO A 351 -13.31 27.90 -14.50
CA PRO A 351 -14.41 28.83 -14.77
C PRO A 351 -14.73 29.08 -16.25
N GLU A 352 -13.75 28.90 -17.13
CA GLU A 352 -13.87 29.19 -18.57
C GLU A 352 -14.09 27.94 -19.43
N GLY A 353 -14.07 26.74 -18.82
CA GLY A 353 -14.25 25.49 -19.56
C GLY A 353 -13.78 24.23 -18.82
N SER A 354 -13.52 23.18 -19.57
CA SER A 354 -12.96 21.94 -19.07
C SER A 354 -11.82 21.46 -19.96
N LEU A 355 -10.85 20.77 -19.36
CA LEU A 355 -9.69 20.20 -20.04
C LEU A 355 -9.54 18.73 -19.66
N GLU A 356 -9.46 17.86 -20.66
CA GLU A 356 -9.15 16.44 -20.47
C GLU A 356 -7.64 16.23 -20.65
N ILE A 357 -7.01 15.60 -19.66
CA ILE A 357 -5.56 15.41 -19.61
C ILE A 357 -5.28 13.98 -19.17
N GLN A 358 -4.30 13.35 -19.80
CA GLN A 358 -3.74 12.11 -19.29
C GLN A 358 -2.52 12.42 -18.44
N GLY A 359 -2.53 11.94 -17.19
CA GLY A 359 -1.45 12.11 -16.23
C GLY A 359 -0.82 10.78 -15.82
N ARG A 360 0.49 10.79 -15.53
CA ARG A 360 1.18 9.64 -14.94
C ARG A 360 1.53 9.91 -13.49
N VAL A 361 1.23 8.98 -12.60
CA VAL A 361 1.60 9.05 -11.20
C VAL A 361 3.11 8.87 -11.06
N VAL A 362 3.84 9.91 -10.66
CA VAL A 362 5.30 9.88 -10.51
C VAL A 362 5.75 9.64 -9.08
N ARG A 363 4.90 9.94 -8.09
CA ARG A 363 5.16 9.70 -6.66
C ARG A 363 3.87 9.67 -5.86
N ARG A 364 3.92 9.04 -4.69
CA ARG A 364 2.84 8.96 -3.71
C ARG A 364 3.41 9.27 -2.32
N PHE A 365 2.63 9.97 -1.49
CA PHE A 365 2.99 10.33 -0.12
C PHE A 365 2.05 9.67 0.88
#